data_231195e7f152e0d8e8752a671aee419f
#
_entry.id   231195e7f152e0d8e8752a671aee419f
#
_cell.length_a   1.000
_cell.length_b   1.000
_cell.length_c   1.000
_cell.angle_alpha   90.00
_cell.angle_beta   90.00
_cell.angle_gamma   90.00
#
_symmetry.space_group_name_H-M   'P 1'
#
loop_
_entity.id
_entity.type
_entity.pdbx_description
1 polymer ?
#
loop_
_entity_poly.entity_id
_entity_poly.type
_entity_poly.pdbx_seq_one_letter_code
_entity_poly.pdbx_strand_id
1 'polypeptide(L)'
;LVRKQIVKKQNPIPWIIALAIFSLILYYSTLRHSFVHLDNEHILENPGIQKIKSLPGIFTSLSISDYKYTYRPFTSVSYMMNHLIGGEKPFIYHFTNILLHTVFVLLSYFLFWRITGKNTRKTLFSTFLVAAHPLHAESVAWVSGRAGLLGANFALAAFLVILLQPGKPPQSSHPAKTFFEKLQKPLYVASLIAPPLFYLCGIL
;
A
#
# COMPACT_ATOMS: atom_id res chain seq x y z
N LEU A 1 18.86 -41.82 -3.50
CA LEU A 1 18.41 -41.18 -4.74
C LEU A 1 17.41 -40.08 -4.41
N VAL A 2 17.90 -38.85 -4.13
CA VAL A 2 17.06 -37.67 -3.89
C VAL A 2 16.55 -37.17 -5.26
N ARG A 3 15.28 -37.41 -5.52
CA ARG A 3 14.58 -36.92 -6.71
C ARG A 3 14.56 -35.39 -6.66
N LYS A 4 15.44 -34.71 -7.39
CA LYS A 4 15.33 -33.26 -7.68
C LYS A 4 13.97 -33.05 -8.37
N GLN A 5 12.97 -32.59 -7.64
CA GLN A 5 11.74 -32.13 -8.25
C GLN A 5 12.09 -30.91 -9.09
N ILE A 6 11.98 -31.03 -10.40
CA ILE A 6 12.06 -29.92 -11.33
C ILE A 6 10.84 -29.04 -11.06
N VAL A 7 11.04 -27.98 -10.29
CA VAL A 7 9.99 -26.98 -10.04
C VAL A 7 9.74 -26.28 -11.38
N LYS A 8 8.68 -26.70 -12.06
CA LYS A 8 8.22 -26.08 -13.30
C LYS A 8 8.00 -24.58 -13.02
N LYS A 9 8.76 -23.71 -13.68
CA LYS A 9 8.67 -22.25 -13.54
C LYS A 9 7.25 -21.83 -13.96
N GLN A 10 6.39 -21.60 -12.99
CA GLN A 10 5.00 -21.19 -13.28
C GLN A 10 4.99 -19.70 -13.62
N ASN A 11 4.27 -19.36 -14.68
CA ASN A 11 4.06 -17.97 -15.08
C ASN A 11 3.12 -17.30 -14.05
N PRO A 12 3.53 -16.24 -13.34
CA PRO A 12 2.71 -15.56 -12.33
C PRO A 12 1.64 -14.64 -12.94
N ILE A 13 1.78 -14.25 -14.23
CA ILE A 13 0.94 -13.22 -14.86
C ILE A 13 -0.56 -13.55 -14.79
N PRO A 14 -1.05 -14.76 -15.10
CA PRO A 14 -2.47 -15.06 -15.01
C PRO A 14 -3.04 -14.87 -13.61
N TRP A 15 -2.26 -15.21 -12.60
CA TRP A 15 -2.67 -15.08 -11.19
C TRP A 15 -2.72 -13.62 -10.73
N ILE A 16 -1.77 -12.81 -11.18
CA ILE A 16 -1.74 -11.36 -10.91
C ILE A 16 -3.00 -10.71 -11.51
N ILE A 17 -3.34 -11.03 -12.75
CA ILE A 17 -4.54 -10.53 -13.43
C ILE A 17 -5.80 -11.00 -12.68
N ALA A 18 -5.89 -12.28 -12.33
CA ALA A 18 -7.03 -12.84 -11.61
C ALA A 18 -7.25 -12.17 -10.24
N LEU A 19 -6.17 -11.93 -9.48
CA LEU A 19 -6.25 -11.25 -8.19
C LEU A 19 -6.64 -9.77 -8.33
N ALA A 20 -6.16 -9.08 -9.37
CA ALA A 20 -6.54 -7.71 -9.65
C ALA A 20 -8.04 -7.62 -9.99
N ILE A 21 -8.53 -8.49 -10.89
CA ILE A 21 -9.95 -8.56 -11.25
C ILE A 21 -10.80 -8.91 -10.02
N PHE A 22 -10.36 -9.87 -9.22
CA PHE A 22 -11.05 -10.25 -7.98
C PHE A 22 -11.19 -9.07 -7.02
N SER A 23 -10.12 -8.31 -6.80
CA SER A 23 -10.12 -7.11 -5.96
C SER A 23 -11.11 -6.05 -6.44
N LEU A 24 -11.16 -5.82 -7.76
CA LEU A 24 -12.11 -4.87 -8.37
C LEU A 24 -13.56 -5.33 -8.20
N ILE A 25 -13.83 -6.61 -8.41
CA ILE A 25 -15.19 -7.18 -8.27
C ILE A 25 -15.65 -7.11 -6.81
N LEU A 26 -14.77 -7.41 -5.86
CA LEU A 26 -15.09 -7.46 -4.43
C LEU A 26 -15.68 -6.14 -3.92
N TYR A 27 -15.13 -5.01 -4.40
CA TYR A 27 -15.51 -3.67 -3.97
C TYR A 27 -16.24 -2.85 -5.04
N TYR A 28 -16.69 -3.48 -6.12
CA TYR A 28 -17.37 -2.79 -7.22
C TYR A 28 -18.58 -1.96 -6.76
N SER A 29 -19.33 -2.46 -5.78
CA SER A 29 -20.51 -1.77 -5.25
C SER A 29 -20.18 -0.39 -4.67
N THR A 30 -18.98 -0.23 -4.09
CA THR A 30 -18.58 1.04 -3.46
C THR A 30 -18.46 2.20 -4.45
N LEU A 31 -18.28 1.91 -5.74
CA LEU A 31 -18.21 2.93 -6.79
C LEU A 31 -19.49 3.78 -6.91
N ARG A 32 -20.60 3.28 -6.37
CA ARG A 32 -21.92 3.95 -6.39
C ARG A 32 -22.22 4.64 -5.06
N HIS A 33 -21.35 4.54 -4.06
CA HIS A 33 -21.55 5.17 -2.77
C HIS A 33 -21.28 6.67 -2.85
N SER A 34 -22.02 7.43 -2.04
CA SER A 34 -21.78 8.85 -1.78
C SER A 34 -20.70 9.02 -0.73
N PHE A 35 -20.22 10.25 -0.57
CA PHE A 35 -19.41 10.64 0.56
C PHE A 35 -20.16 10.49 1.87
N VAL A 36 -19.49 10.03 2.92
CA VAL A 36 -20.06 9.79 4.23
C VAL A 36 -19.15 10.33 5.32
N HIS A 37 -19.76 10.77 6.42
CA HIS A 37 -19.06 11.18 7.63
C HIS A 37 -17.95 12.21 7.33
N LEU A 38 -16.71 11.94 7.73
CA LEU A 38 -15.56 12.84 7.58
C LEU A 38 -15.14 13.10 6.10
N ASP A 39 -15.69 12.37 5.13
CA ASP A 39 -15.37 12.60 3.72
C ASP A 39 -15.76 14.02 3.27
N ASN A 40 -16.86 14.57 3.81
CA ASN A 40 -17.27 15.94 3.50
C ASN A 40 -16.22 16.95 3.97
N GLU A 41 -15.74 16.78 5.20
CA GLU A 41 -14.74 17.67 5.79
C GLU A 41 -13.38 17.56 5.06
N HIS A 42 -12.95 16.33 4.76
CA HIS A 42 -11.64 16.10 4.15
C HIS A 42 -11.58 16.45 2.66
N ILE A 43 -12.74 16.43 1.97
CA ILE A 43 -12.78 16.57 0.51
C ILE A 43 -13.55 17.82 0.08
N LEU A 44 -14.82 17.95 0.49
CA LEU A 44 -15.68 19.05 0.00
C LEU A 44 -15.33 20.37 0.66
N GLU A 45 -15.09 20.36 1.97
CA GLU A 45 -14.82 21.55 2.77
C GLU A 45 -13.32 21.92 2.84
N ASN A 46 -12.44 21.11 2.24
CA ASN A 46 -11.00 21.32 2.31
C ASN A 46 -10.46 22.11 1.10
N PRO A 47 -10.25 23.43 1.22
CA PRO A 47 -9.74 24.24 0.11
C PRO A 47 -8.29 23.88 -0.28
N GLY A 48 -7.55 23.20 0.61
CA GLY A 48 -6.16 22.83 0.39
C GLY A 48 -5.98 21.78 -0.71
N ILE A 49 -7.00 20.97 -1.01
CA ILE A 49 -6.92 19.93 -2.06
C ILE A 49 -7.51 20.39 -3.39
N GLN A 50 -8.18 21.53 -3.43
CA GLN A 50 -8.90 21.98 -4.63
C GLN A 50 -7.99 22.58 -5.69
N LYS A 51 -6.81 23.06 -5.33
CA LYS A 51 -5.90 23.76 -6.24
C LYS A 51 -4.48 23.22 -6.14
N ILE A 52 -3.85 22.92 -7.29
CA ILE A 52 -2.47 22.43 -7.34
C ILE A 52 -1.45 23.41 -6.70
N LYS A 53 -1.76 24.71 -6.70
CA LYS A 53 -0.91 25.73 -6.05
C LYS A 53 -0.80 25.55 -4.54
N SER A 54 -1.74 24.82 -3.91
CA SER A 54 -1.71 24.52 -2.48
C SER A 54 -0.75 23.36 -2.14
N LEU A 55 -0.19 22.67 -3.12
CA LEU A 55 0.67 21.50 -2.92
C LEU A 55 1.83 21.74 -1.93
N PRO A 56 2.61 22.83 -1.99
CA PRO A 56 3.64 23.09 -0.99
C PRO A 56 3.08 23.25 0.42
N GLY A 57 1.90 23.87 0.54
CA GLY A 57 1.21 24.06 1.82
C GLY A 57 0.79 22.75 2.48
N ILE A 58 0.46 21.71 1.71
CA ILE A 58 0.12 20.38 2.23
C ILE A 58 1.26 19.80 3.08
N PHE A 59 2.51 20.07 2.70
CA PHE A 59 3.69 19.58 3.42
C PHE A 59 4.18 20.51 4.54
N THR A 60 3.72 21.75 4.58
CA THR A 60 4.22 22.76 5.54
C THR A 60 3.18 23.21 6.56
N SER A 61 1.91 22.94 6.33
CA SER A 61 0.80 23.44 7.16
C SER A 61 -0.14 22.32 7.58
N LEU A 62 -0.35 22.19 8.90
CA LEU A 62 -1.33 21.26 9.46
C LEU A 62 -2.77 21.54 9.01
N SER A 63 -3.09 22.82 8.74
CA SER A 63 -4.45 23.23 8.33
C SER A 63 -4.78 22.92 6.89
N ILE A 64 -3.78 22.59 6.05
CA ILE A 64 -3.96 22.28 4.63
C ILE A 64 -3.84 20.79 4.37
N SER A 65 -3.02 20.07 5.16
CA SER A 65 -2.73 18.67 4.90
C SER A 65 -3.84 17.71 5.32
N ASP A 66 -4.57 18.03 6.39
CA ASP A 66 -5.76 17.26 6.78
C ASP A 66 -6.64 18.14 7.68
N TYR A 67 -7.95 18.18 7.40
CA TYR A 67 -8.85 19.10 8.04
C TYR A 67 -8.87 18.87 9.57
N LYS A 68 -8.50 19.90 10.28
CA LYS A 68 -8.53 20.13 11.72
C LYS A 68 -7.47 19.52 12.63
N TYR A 69 -6.92 18.32 12.47
CA TYR A 69 -6.05 17.78 13.54
C TYR A 69 -5.04 16.69 13.15
N THR A 70 -4.99 16.25 11.91
CA THR A 70 -4.10 15.15 11.48
C THR A 70 -3.23 15.55 10.30
N TYR A 71 -1.91 15.37 10.45
CA TYR A 71 -0.94 15.64 9.38
C TYR A 71 -0.75 14.40 8.49
N ARG A 72 -1.41 14.37 7.32
CA ARG A 72 -1.35 13.23 6.36
C ARG A 72 -1.10 13.69 4.94
N PRO A 73 0.08 14.27 4.64
CA PRO A 73 0.32 14.95 3.36
C PRO A 73 0.11 14.05 2.15
N PHE A 74 0.50 12.76 2.19
CA PHE A 74 0.30 11.85 1.08
C PHE A 74 -1.19 11.53 0.81
N THR A 75 -1.98 11.44 1.87
CA THR A 75 -3.43 11.28 1.75
C THR A 75 -4.05 12.51 1.10
N SER A 76 -3.71 13.71 1.58
CA SER A 76 -4.19 14.98 1.03
C SER A 76 -3.76 15.18 -0.43
N VAL A 77 -2.52 14.84 -0.79
CA VAL A 77 -2.06 14.85 -2.19
C VAL A 77 -2.89 13.89 -3.05
N SER A 78 -3.21 12.70 -2.54
CA SER A 78 -4.04 11.74 -3.27
C SER A 78 -5.46 12.22 -3.48
N TYR A 79 -6.03 12.96 -2.51
CA TYR A 79 -7.34 13.62 -2.66
C TYR A 79 -7.26 14.77 -3.67
N MET A 80 -6.21 15.60 -3.60
CA MET A 80 -5.97 16.64 -4.59
C MET A 80 -5.93 16.07 -6.01
N MET A 81 -5.22 14.97 -6.24
CA MET A 81 -5.19 14.31 -7.55
C MET A 81 -6.57 13.87 -8.00
N ASN A 82 -7.37 13.27 -7.09
CA ASN A 82 -8.74 12.89 -7.42
C ASN A 82 -9.62 14.11 -7.73
N HIS A 83 -9.47 15.20 -6.97
CA HIS A 83 -10.22 16.44 -7.21
C HIS A 83 -9.89 17.06 -8.58
N LEU A 84 -8.61 17.08 -8.95
CA LEU A 84 -8.18 17.61 -10.26
C LEU A 84 -8.69 16.77 -11.44
N ILE A 85 -8.90 15.45 -11.25
CA ILE A 85 -9.37 14.54 -12.30
C ILE A 85 -10.89 14.51 -12.40
N GLY A 86 -11.59 14.43 -11.27
CA GLY A 86 -13.03 14.19 -11.22
C GLY A 86 -13.86 15.19 -10.44
N GLY A 87 -13.22 16.26 -9.90
CA GLY A 87 -13.89 17.23 -9.03
C GLY A 87 -14.40 16.56 -7.76
N GLU A 88 -15.63 16.88 -7.39
CA GLU A 88 -16.30 16.37 -6.18
C GLU A 88 -17.08 15.07 -6.41
N LYS A 89 -16.84 14.36 -7.52
CA LYS A 89 -17.54 13.12 -7.82
C LYS A 89 -17.02 11.96 -6.97
N PRO A 90 -17.83 11.34 -6.09
CA PRO A 90 -17.38 10.27 -5.18
C PRO A 90 -16.76 9.09 -5.90
N PHE A 91 -17.22 8.79 -7.11
CA PHE A 91 -16.74 7.67 -7.93
C PHE A 91 -15.21 7.60 -8.02
N ILE A 92 -14.53 8.74 -8.33
CA ILE A 92 -13.08 8.74 -8.55
C ILE A 92 -12.31 8.44 -7.24
N TYR A 93 -12.85 8.87 -6.11
CA TYR A 93 -12.23 8.64 -4.81
C TYR A 93 -12.37 7.18 -4.38
N HIS A 94 -13.56 6.58 -4.53
CA HIS A 94 -13.76 5.16 -4.28
C HIS A 94 -12.94 4.29 -5.24
N PHE A 95 -12.88 4.65 -6.52
CA PHE A 95 -12.07 3.95 -7.50
C PHE A 95 -10.59 3.94 -7.11
N THR A 96 -10.06 5.07 -6.64
CA THR A 96 -8.68 5.15 -6.14
C THR A 96 -8.45 4.24 -4.93
N ASN A 97 -9.40 4.16 -3.98
CA ASN A 97 -9.29 3.24 -2.85
C ASN A 97 -9.26 1.78 -3.30
N ILE A 98 -10.09 1.41 -4.29
CA ILE A 98 -10.07 0.05 -4.85
C ILE A 98 -8.74 -0.23 -5.54
N LEU A 99 -8.17 0.72 -6.28
CA LEU A 99 -6.84 0.57 -6.89
C LEU A 99 -5.75 0.39 -5.82
N LEU A 100 -5.78 1.18 -4.75
CA LEU A 100 -4.84 1.03 -3.64
C LEU A 100 -4.97 -0.32 -2.95
N HIS A 101 -6.19 -0.82 -2.75
CA HIS A 101 -6.42 -2.18 -2.24
C HIS A 101 -5.90 -3.24 -3.22
N THR A 102 -6.10 -3.05 -4.51
CA THR A 102 -5.56 -3.96 -5.54
C THR A 102 -4.03 -4.00 -5.47
N VAL A 103 -3.37 -2.86 -5.34
CA VAL A 103 -1.90 -2.79 -5.15
C VAL A 103 -1.49 -3.54 -3.89
N PHE A 104 -2.19 -3.35 -2.78
CA PHE A 104 -1.94 -4.06 -1.52
C PHE A 104 -2.04 -5.59 -1.68
N VAL A 105 -3.06 -6.07 -2.38
CA VAL A 105 -3.25 -7.50 -2.67
C VAL A 105 -2.11 -8.04 -3.53
N LEU A 106 -1.68 -7.29 -4.55
CA LEU A 106 -0.56 -7.71 -5.39
C LEU A 106 0.77 -7.71 -4.65
N LEU A 107 1.04 -6.72 -3.80
CA LEU A 107 2.22 -6.72 -2.93
C LEU A 107 2.19 -7.90 -1.96
N SER A 108 1.02 -8.21 -1.37
CA SER A 108 0.83 -9.38 -0.52
C SER A 108 1.09 -10.69 -1.27
N TYR A 109 0.69 -10.78 -2.54
CA TYR A 109 1.02 -11.92 -3.40
C TYR A 109 2.53 -12.12 -3.54
N PHE A 110 3.29 -11.07 -3.81
CA PHE A 110 4.75 -11.15 -3.92
C PHE A 110 5.41 -11.52 -2.59
N LEU A 111 4.90 -11.01 -1.47
CA LEU A 111 5.35 -11.39 -0.14
C LEU A 111 5.14 -12.89 0.11
N PHE A 112 3.92 -13.38 -0.07
CA PHE A 112 3.62 -14.81 0.13
C PHE A 112 4.36 -15.69 -0.86
N TRP A 113 4.56 -15.25 -2.09
CA TRP A 113 5.40 -15.96 -3.05
C TRP A 113 6.82 -16.21 -2.54
N ARG A 114 7.39 -15.22 -1.85
CA ARG A 114 8.72 -15.34 -1.23
C ARG A 114 8.69 -16.26 -0.01
N ILE A 115 7.75 -16.07 0.90
CA ILE A 115 7.64 -16.83 2.16
C ILE A 115 7.32 -18.30 1.91
N THR A 116 6.46 -18.61 0.95
CA THR A 116 6.02 -20.00 0.66
C THR A 116 7.04 -20.78 -0.19
N GLY A 117 8.20 -20.22 -0.47
CA GLY A 117 9.20 -20.86 -1.33
C GLY A 117 8.72 -21.03 -2.78
N LYS A 118 7.97 -20.06 -3.29
CA LYS A 118 7.39 -20.06 -4.66
C LYS A 118 6.32 -21.13 -4.89
N ASN A 119 5.65 -21.58 -3.84
CA ASN A 119 4.55 -22.51 -3.95
C ASN A 119 3.27 -21.74 -4.33
N THR A 120 2.84 -21.85 -5.59
CA THR A 120 1.70 -21.10 -6.14
C THR A 120 0.40 -21.34 -5.38
N ARG A 121 0.09 -22.58 -5.01
CA ARG A 121 -1.18 -22.90 -4.30
C ARG A 121 -1.23 -22.23 -2.94
N LYS A 122 -0.16 -22.33 -2.15
CA LYS A 122 -0.07 -21.68 -0.83
C LYS A 122 -0.12 -20.16 -0.96
N THR A 123 0.62 -19.60 -1.92
CA THR A 123 0.64 -18.17 -2.22
C THR A 123 -0.76 -17.64 -2.54
N LEU A 124 -1.44 -18.27 -3.48
CA LEU A 124 -2.79 -17.85 -3.89
C LEU A 124 -3.78 -17.95 -2.75
N PHE A 125 -3.78 -19.05 -2.01
CA PHE A 125 -4.67 -19.23 -0.88
C PHE A 125 -4.47 -18.14 0.18
N SER A 126 -3.22 -17.87 0.59
CA SER A 126 -2.91 -16.82 1.56
C SER A 126 -3.27 -15.44 1.05
N THR A 127 -2.98 -15.14 -0.23
CA THR A 127 -3.34 -13.85 -0.82
C THR A 127 -4.84 -13.65 -0.91
N PHE A 128 -5.58 -14.69 -1.28
CA PHE A 128 -7.03 -14.65 -1.35
C PHE A 128 -7.67 -14.37 0.01
N LEU A 129 -7.19 -15.04 1.07
CA LEU A 129 -7.65 -14.79 2.44
C LEU A 129 -7.41 -13.34 2.87
N VAL A 130 -6.25 -12.78 2.53
CA VAL A 130 -5.96 -11.37 2.81
C VAL A 130 -6.84 -10.46 1.98
N ALA A 131 -6.99 -10.70 0.67
CA ALA A 131 -7.78 -9.86 -0.21
C ALA A 131 -9.26 -9.79 0.20
N ALA A 132 -9.82 -10.91 0.65
CA ALA A 132 -11.23 -11.02 1.05
C ALA A 132 -11.48 -10.72 2.54
N HIS A 133 -10.44 -10.30 3.28
CA HIS A 133 -10.59 -10.13 4.73
C HIS A 133 -11.51 -8.96 5.07
N PRO A 134 -12.52 -9.13 5.94
CA PRO A 134 -13.51 -8.10 6.25
C PRO A 134 -12.93 -6.78 6.80
N LEU A 135 -11.79 -6.83 7.48
CA LEU A 135 -11.12 -5.63 8.01
C LEU A 135 -10.75 -4.61 6.93
N HIS A 136 -10.61 -5.05 5.67
CA HIS A 136 -10.32 -4.10 4.58
C HIS A 136 -11.54 -3.31 4.13
N ALA A 137 -12.76 -3.76 4.46
CA ALA A 137 -13.98 -3.12 4.03
C ALA A 137 -14.06 -1.65 4.46
N GLU A 138 -13.70 -1.36 5.71
CA GLU A 138 -13.67 0.02 6.21
C GLU A 138 -12.69 0.88 5.42
N SER A 139 -11.44 0.42 5.27
CA SER A 139 -10.38 1.20 4.60
C SER A 139 -10.63 1.38 3.10
N VAL A 140 -11.40 0.49 2.46
CA VAL A 140 -11.67 0.55 1.02
C VAL A 140 -12.98 1.26 0.72
N ALA A 141 -14.05 0.92 1.45
CA ALA A 141 -15.37 1.48 1.18
C ALA A 141 -15.52 2.92 1.69
N TRP A 142 -14.85 3.28 2.77
CA TRP A 142 -14.82 4.64 3.28
C TRP A 142 -13.66 5.42 2.68
N VAL A 143 -13.94 6.57 2.04
CA VAL A 143 -12.91 7.34 1.33
C VAL A 143 -11.83 7.84 2.29
N SER A 144 -12.22 8.35 3.46
CA SER A 144 -11.27 8.83 4.48
C SER A 144 -10.44 7.72 5.14
N GLY A 145 -10.81 6.45 4.97
CA GLY A 145 -10.00 5.27 5.32
C GLY A 145 -8.72 5.09 4.50
N ARG A 146 -8.54 5.88 3.43
CA ARG A 146 -7.40 5.85 2.51
C ARG A 146 -6.04 5.92 3.17
N ALA A 147 -5.92 6.68 4.26
CA ALA A 147 -4.66 6.80 4.99
C ALA A 147 -4.11 5.43 5.43
N GLY A 148 -4.99 4.56 5.92
CA GLY A 148 -4.63 3.17 6.28
C GLY A 148 -4.17 2.36 5.07
N LEU A 149 -4.84 2.48 3.90
CA LEU A 149 -4.43 1.80 2.68
C LEU A 149 -3.06 2.26 2.18
N LEU A 150 -2.80 3.57 2.19
CA LEU A 150 -1.50 4.13 1.81
C LEU A 150 -0.41 3.65 2.74
N GLY A 151 -0.61 3.75 4.06
CA GLY A 151 0.34 3.28 5.07
C GLY A 151 0.66 1.80 4.91
N ALA A 152 -0.35 0.94 4.74
CA ALA A 152 -0.17 -0.48 4.53
C ALA A 152 0.60 -0.81 3.25
N ASN A 153 0.30 -0.10 2.14
CA ASN A 153 1.01 -0.26 0.87
C ASN A 153 2.49 0.11 1.01
N PHE A 154 2.80 1.25 1.63
CA PHE A 154 4.17 1.69 1.82
C PHE A 154 4.95 0.74 2.73
N ALA A 155 4.35 0.33 3.86
CA ALA A 155 4.97 -0.62 4.78
C ALA A 155 5.28 -1.95 4.10
N LEU A 156 4.32 -2.49 3.34
CA LEU A 156 4.48 -3.76 2.64
C LEU A 156 5.50 -3.67 1.50
N ALA A 157 5.49 -2.57 0.73
CA ALA A 157 6.48 -2.31 -0.31
C ALA A 157 7.90 -2.23 0.25
N ALA A 158 8.08 -1.50 1.34
CA ALA A 158 9.37 -1.40 2.01
C ALA A 158 9.86 -2.74 2.57
N PHE A 159 8.96 -3.53 3.17
CA PHE A 159 9.30 -4.87 3.64
C PHE A 159 9.70 -5.80 2.49
N LEU A 160 9.02 -5.72 1.36
CA LEU A 160 9.41 -6.45 0.14
C LEU A 160 10.78 -6.04 -0.38
N VAL A 161 11.10 -4.74 -0.39
CA VAL A 161 12.44 -4.26 -0.78
C VAL A 161 13.53 -4.88 0.09
N ILE A 162 13.29 -4.96 1.41
CA ILE A 162 14.22 -5.62 2.34
C ILE A 162 14.39 -7.10 2.00
N LEU A 163 13.29 -7.81 1.75
CA LEU A 163 13.32 -9.23 1.42
C LEU A 163 13.93 -9.55 0.06
N LEU A 164 13.88 -8.60 -0.88
CA LEU A 164 14.42 -8.77 -2.23
C LEU A 164 15.91 -8.47 -2.31
N GLN A 165 16.51 -7.85 -1.29
CA GLN A 165 17.95 -7.63 -1.29
C GLN A 165 18.69 -8.98 -1.31
N PRO A 166 19.62 -9.19 -2.26
CA PRO A 166 20.44 -10.38 -2.29
C PRO A 166 21.32 -10.39 -1.02
N GLY A 167 20.87 -11.14 -0.02
CA GLY A 167 21.70 -11.41 1.14
C GLY A 167 22.93 -12.17 0.71
N LYS A 168 24.12 -11.58 0.75
CA LYS A 168 25.32 -12.39 0.83
C LYS A 168 25.14 -13.29 2.07
N PRO A 169 25.41 -14.60 1.96
CA PRO A 169 25.39 -15.45 3.14
C PRO A 169 26.30 -14.80 4.21
N PRO A 170 25.92 -14.84 5.48
CA PRO A 170 26.73 -14.27 6.54
C PRO A 170 28.09 -14.97 6.54
N GLN A 171 29.13 -14.21 6.21
CA GLN A 171 30.52 -14.70 6.29
C GLN A 171 31.05 -14.76 7.74
N SER A 172 30.28 -14.27 8.70
CA SER A 172 30.66 -14.27 10.10
C SER A 172 29.71 -15.14 10.92
N SER A 173 30.32 -15.92 11.81
CA SER A 173 29.63 -16.72 12.82
C SER A 173 28.88 -15.87 13.88
N HIS A 174 28.98 -14.52 13.82
CA HIS A 174 28.34 -13.60 14.75
C HIS A 174 27.19 -12.83 14.09
N PRO A 175 25.93 -13.07 14.50
CA PRO A 175 24.74 -12.40 13.92
C PRO A 175 24.76 -10.87 14.07
N ALA A 176 25.38 -10.35 15.13
CA ALA A 176 25.53 -8.92 15.36
C ALA A 176 26.38 -8.22 14.29
N LYS A 177 27.52 -8.80 13.88
CA LYS A 177 28.38 -8.22 12.83
C LYS A 177 27.66 -8.15 11.49
N THR A 178 26.90 -9.18 11.14
CA THR A 178 26.14 -9.24 9.90
C THR A 178 25.03 -8.18 9.86
N PHE A 179 24.41 -7.87 11.00
CA PHE A 179 23.41 -6.82 11.12
C PHE A 179 24.05 -5.43 10.91
N PHE A 180 25.20 -5.14 11.55
CA PHE A 180 25.91 -3.87 11.38
C PHE A 180 26.47 -3.67 9.96
N GLU A 181 26.98 -4.70 9.32
CA GLU A 181 27.43 -4.63 7.92
C GLU A 181 26.28 -4.35 6.93
N LYS A 182 25.08 -4.87 7.22
CA LYS A 182 23.87 -4.55 6.45
C LYS A 182 23.42 -3.11 6.64
N LEU A 183 23.52 -2.57 7.86
CA LEU A 183 23.18 -1.17 8.16
C LEU A 183 24.05 -0.16 7.42
N GLN A 184 25.29 -0.50 7.06
CA GLN A 184 26.19 0.39 6.32
C GLN A 184 25.86 0.54 4.84
N LYS A 185 24.95 -0.27 4.28
CA LYS A 185 24.55 -0.13 2.89
C LYS A 185 23.44 0.94 2.77
N PRO A 186 23.62 2.02 1.96
CA PRO A 186 22.67 3.11 1.87
C PRO A 186 21.26 2.67 1.48
N LEU A 187 21.12 1.66 0.62
CA LEU A 187 19.85 1.06 0.26
C LEU A 187 19.16 0.33 1.42
N TYR A 188 19.92 -0.31 2.30
CA TYR A 188 19.38 -1.00 3.46
C TYR A 188 18.93 -0.01 4.53
N VAL A 189 19.70 1.04 4.77
CA VAL A 189 19.32 2.13 5.67
C VAL A 189 18.09 2.85 5.15
N ALA A 190 18.02 3.14 3.86
CA ALA A 190 16.83 3.71 3.23
C ALA A 190 15.60 2.80 3.38
N SER A 191 15.76 1.49 3.24
CA SER A 191 14.67 0.51 3.42
C SER A 191 14.22 0.35 4.87
N LEU A 192 15.05 0.67 5.85
CA LEU A 192 14.69 0.67 7.28
C LEU A 192 14.04 1.99 7.71
N ILE A 193 14.46 3.10 7.10
CA ILE A 193 13.99 4.45 7.45
C ILE A 193 12.72 4.80 6.67
N ALA A 194 12.62 4.37 5.42
CA ALA A 194 11.45 4.67 4.59
C ALA A 194 10.11 4.16 5.18
N PRO A 195 9.98 2.91 5.70
CA PRO A 195 8.73 2.44 6.26
C PRO A 195 8.23 3.27 7.45
N PRO A 196 9.02 3.53 8.50
CA PRO A 196 8.57 4.36 9.61
C PRO A 196 8.31 5.81 9.19
N LEU A 197 9.08 6.38 8.25
CA LEU A 197 8.78 7.70 7.69
C LEU A 197 7.46 7.71 6.92
N PHE A 198 7.21 6.71 6.07
CA PHE A 198 5.95 6.59 5.34
C PHE A 198 4.78 6.25 6.26
N TYR A 199 5.02 5.46 7.32
CA TYR A 199 4.04 5.16 8.34
C TYR A 199 3.70 6.40 9.17
N LEU A 200 4.69 7.16 9.61
CA LEU A 200 4.52 8.46 10.27
C LEU A 200 3.79 9.46 9.36
N CYS A 201 4.15 9.55 8.08
CA CYS A 201 3.46 10.42 7.12
C CYS A 201 2.06 9.92 6.72
N GLY A 202 1.73 8.67 6.98
CA GLY A 202 0.43 8.07 6.66
C GLY A 202 -0.54 7.96 7.83
N ILE A 203 -0.05 8.00 9.07
CA ILE A 203 -0.84 7.79 10.30
C ILE A 203 -0.83 9.04 11.21
N LEU A 204 0.21 9.85 11.17
CA LEU A 204 0.19 11.18 11.79
C LEU A 204 -0.49 12.18 10.88
#